data_8197fa487fadd45a890acef6e8073f7c
#
_entry.id   8197fa487fadd45a890acef6e8073f7c
#
_cell.length_a   1.000
_cell.length_b   1.000
_cell.length_c   1.000
_cell.angle_alpha   90.00
_cell.angle_beta   90.00
_cell.angle_gamma   90.00
#
_symmetry.space_group_name_H-M   'P 1'
#
loop_
_entity.id
_entity.type
_entity.pdbx_description
1 polymer ?
#
loop_
_entity_poly.entity_id
_entity_poly.type
_entity_poly.pdbx_seq_one_letter_code
_entity_poly.pdbx_strand_id
1 'polypeptide(L)'
;MSTPPITNMSIAMSSKAKSITVQVWRGTETGTFQTYTVPRFESQTILDVVTYVQRELDSSLSYRFACRVGMCGSCAMLVNGQARWTCRTHVSKVLVDTDVLEIAPLSNLPVIKDLTTDMTVFFDKWAKAKGQFQGTRTRHDTFAQVRPDSAERRAADAGIECIGCGVCYSSCDVVSWRPDYLGPAALNRAWTLANDVRDTNQLERLRAIAGDAGCHACHSHFLCTERCPKAISPTAGIAGLKKKVGRMAAKGEL
;
A
#
# COMPACT_ATOMS: atom_id res chain seq x y z
N MET A 1 48.06 30.45 9.70
CA MET A 1 47.06 30.12 8.62
C MET A 1 45.67 30.24 9.25
N SER A 2 45.00 31.37 9.02
CA SER A 2 43.73 31.69 9.64
C SER A 2 42.59 31.25 8.72
N THR A 3 41.70 30.42 9.23
CA THR A 3 40.46 29.99 8.55
C THR A 3 39.51 31.18 8.42
N PRO A 4 38.89 31.42 7.24
CA PRO A 4 37.93 32.51 7.12
C PRO A 4 36.59 32.13 7.79
N PRO A 5 35.80 33.11 8.27
CA PRO A 5 34.54 32.87 8.94
C PRO A 5 33.49 32.43 7.95
N ILE A 6 32.68 31.40 8.36
CA ILE A 6 31.51 30.95 7.64
C ILE A 6 30.46 32.04 7.67
N THR A 7 30.26 32.71 6.54
CA THR A 7 29.23 33.71 6.39
C THR A 7 27.86 33.04 6.35
N ASN A 8 27.04 33.28 7.34
CA ASN A 8 25.64 32.93 7.37
C ASN A 8 24.94 33.53 6.15
N MET A 9 24.66 32.72 5.14
CA MET A 9 23.85 33.10 3.99
C MET A 9 22.38 33.09 4.46
N SER A 10 21.91 34.22 4.97
CA SER A 10 20.48 34.52 5.11
C SER A 10 19.86 34.48 3.72
N ILE A 11 19.18 33.35 3.40
CA ILE A 11 18.31 33.29 2.23
C ILE A 11 17.14 34.24 2.51
N ALA A 12 17.19 35.42 1.94
CA ALA A 12 16.08 36.36 1.93
C ALA A 12 14.90 35.72 1.18
N MET A 13 13.89 35.23 1.89
CA MET A 13 12.62 34.81 1.36
C MET A 13 11.80 36.03 0.92
N SER A 14 12.02 36.47 -0.32
CA SER A 14 11.18 37.45 -0.99
C SER A 14 10.30 36.74 -2.00
N SER A 15 9.09 36.45 -1.61
CA SER A 15 7.80 36.41 -2.33
C SER A 15 6.78 35.85 -1.36
N LYS A 16 5.53 36.31 -1.34
CA LYS A 16 4.46 35.72 -0.52
C LYS A 16 4.41 34.23 -0.79
N ALA A 17 5.01 33.42 0.08
CA ALA A 17 4.98 31.98 -0.02
C ALA A 17 3.50 31.57 -0.03
N LYS A 18 3.04 30.98 -1.15
CA LYS A 18 1.70 30.40 -1.21
C LYS A 18 1.61 29.39 -0.07
N SER A 19 0.57 29.49 0.75
CA SER A 19 0.27 28.51 1.79
C SER A 19 -0.90 27.64 1.35
N ILE A 20 -0.98 26.44 1.90
CA ILE A 20 -2.11 25.54 1.75
C ILE A 20 -2.75 25.28 3.10
N THR A 21 -4.06 25.09 3.09
CA THR A 21 -4.81 24.64 4.25
C THR A 21 -4.76 23.11 4.30
N VAL A 22 -4.31 22.55 5.43
CA VAL A 22 -4.16 21.11 5.62
C VAL A 22 -5.05 20.67 6.77
N GLN A 23 -5.99 19.80 6.50
CA GLN A 23 -6.85 19.15 7.49
C GLN A 23 -6.28 17.76 7.77
N VAL A 24 -5.78 17.54 8.97
CA VAL A 24 -5.21 16.26 9.39
C VAL A 24 -6.14 15.63 10.42
N TRP A 25 -6.54 14.41 10.15
CA TRP A 25 -7.31 13.64 11.12
C TRP A 25 -6.48 13.32 12.37
N ARG A 26 -7.03 13.57 13.55
CA ARG A 26 -6.40 13.39 14.86
C ARG A 26 -7.31 12.58 15.77
N GLY A 27 -6.75 11.57 16.41
CA GLY A 27 -7.49 10.71 17.34
C GLY A 27 -7.01 9.27 17.35
N THR A 28 -7.85 8.39 17.88
CA THR A 28 -7.66 6.94 17.93
C THR A 28 -8.81 6.26 17.18
N GLU A 29 -9.72 5.54 17.85
CA GLU A 29 -10.95 5.01 17.22
C GLU A 29 -11.93 6.12 16.85
N THR A 30 -11.98 7.17 17.65
CA THR A 30 -12.74 8.39 17.39
C THR A 30 -11.78 9.57 17.24
N GLY A 31 -12.10 10.49 16.34
CA GLY A 31 -11.24 11.63 16.09
C GLY A 31 -11.92 12.73 15.31
N THR A 32 -11.18 13.82 15.10
CA THR A 32 -11.64 14.99 14.36
C THR A 32 -10.52 15.53 13.46
N PHE A 33 -10.89 16.26 12.42
CA PHE A 33 -9.91 16.97 11.61
C PHE A 33 -9.42 18.24 12.32
N GLN A 34 -8.12 18.37 12.41
CA GLN A 34 -7.44 19.57 12.88
C GLN A 34 -6.82 20.31 11.69
N THR A 35 -7.00 21.64 11.65
CA THR A 35 -6.56 22.46 10.51
C THR A 35 -5.22 23.11 10.80
N TYR A 36 -4.33 23.02 9.81
CA TYR A 36 -3.00 23.64 9.82
C TYR A 36 -2.78 24.47 8.55
N THR A 37 -1.94 25.51 8.65
CA THR A 37 -1.46 26.27 7.50
C THR A 37 -0.01 25.90 7.23
N VAL A 38 0.27 25.37 6.03
CA VAL A 38 1.59 24.87 5.66
C VAL A 38 2.11 25.64 4.45
N PRO A 39 3.38 26.07 4.43
CA PRO A 39 3.99 26.69 3.25
C PRO A 39 3.95 25.72 2.05
N ARG A 40 3.67 26.24 0.85
CA ARG A 40 3.66 25.47 -0.37
C ARG A 40 4.95 25.67 -1.15
N PHE A 41 5.62 24.57 -1.48
CA PHE A 41 6.81 24.53 -2.33
C PHE A 41 6.54 23.76 -3.64
N GLU A 42 7.28 24.05 -4.69
CA GLU A 42 7.05 23.49 -6.03
C GLU A 42 7.15 21.96 -6.07
N SER A 43 8.18 21.37 -5.46
CA SER A 43 8.45 19.93 -5.47
C SER A 43 7.92 19.19 -4.24
N GLN A 44 7.03 19.80 -3.46
CA GLN A 44 6.56 19.28 -2.18
C GLN A 44 5.71 18.01 -2.36
N THR A 45 6.03 16.96 -1.63
CA THR A 45 5.21 15.77 -1.52
C THR A 45 4.23 15.87 -0.35
N ILE A 46 3.20 15.01 -0.35
CA ILE A 46 2.27 14.93 0.79
C ILE A 46 3.01 14.54 2.08
N LEU A 47 4.03 13.66 1.98
CA LEU A 47 4.84 13.31 3.15
C LEU A 47 5.61 14.50 3.71
N ASP A 48 6.09 15.42 2.86
CA ASP A 48 6.77 16.64 3.33
C ASP A 48 5.80 17.54 4.08
N VAL A 49 4.54 17.64 3.63
CA VAL A 49 3.48 18.37 4.34
C VAL A 49 3.24 17.77 5.73
N VAL A 50 3.03 16.45 5.83
CA VAL A 50 2.83 15.77 7.13
C VAL A 50 4.04 15.94 8.05
N THR A 51 5.25 15.83 7.48
CA THR A 51 6.49 16.01 8.22
C THR A 51 6.63 17.45 8.74
N TYR A 52 6.24 18.45 7.93
CA TYR A 52 6.24 19.84 8.33
C TYR A 52 5.26 20.08 9.50
N VAL A 53 4.04 19.57 9.39
CA VAL A 53 3.06 19.67 10.50
C VAL A 53 3.64 19.09 11.77
N GLN A 54 4.22 17.90 11.71
CA GLN A 54 4.76 17.23 12.90
C GLN A 54 5.97 17.95 13.50
N ARG A 55 6.86 18.50 12.69
CA ARG A 55 8.09 19.12 13.17
C ARG A 55 7.92 20.55 13.63
N GLU A 56 7.12 21.32 12.90
CA GLU A 56 7.05 22.77 13.07
C GLU A 56 5.76 23.23 13.76
N LEU A 57 4.66 22.47 13.66
CA LEU A 57 3.36 22.93 14.14
C LEU A 57 2.81 22.09 15.30
N ASP A 58 2.94 20.77 15.23
CA ASP A 58 2.37 19.89 16.24
C ASP A 58 3.18 18.58 16.37
N SER A 59 4.11 18.56 17.29
CA SER A 59 5.00 17.41 17.55
C SER A 59 4.29 16.16 18.05
N SER A 60 3.02 16.24 18.44
CA SER A 60 2.22 15.12 18.92
C SER A 60 1.63 14.27 17.79
N LEU A 61 1.70 14.74 16.52
CA LEU A 61 1.19 14.03 15.36
C LEU A 61 1.92 12.71 15.12
N SER A 62 1.15 11.61 15.06
CA SER A 62 1.66 10.27 14.80
C SER A 62 1.42 9.84 13.36
N TYR A 63 2.48 9.42 12.67
CA TYR A 63 2.44 8.88 11.32
C TYR A 63 3.62 7.95 11.05
N ARG A 64 3.60 7.23 9.94
CA ARG A 64 4.67 6.30 9.56
C ARG A 64 5.31 6.68 8.24
N PHE A 65 6.62 6.58 8.19
CA PHE A 65 7.41 6.60 6.96
C PHE A 65 8.78 5.95 7.20
N ALA A 66 9.47 5.55 6.12
CA ALA A 66 10.84 5.06 6.21
C ALA A 66 11.66 5.45 4.97
N CYS A 67 11.45 4.81 3.81
CA CYS A 67 12.35 4.90 2.66
C CYS A 67 12.30 6.23 1.89
N ARG A 68 11.18 6.96 1.89
CA ARG A 68 10.90 8.19 1.10
C ARG A 68 11.01 8.04 -0.43
N VAL A 69 11.25 6.82 -0.93
CA VAL A 69 11.49 6.55 -2.36
C VAL A 69 10.49 5.56 -2.97
N GLY A 70 9.35 5.31 -2.29
CA GLY A 70 8.30 4.45 -2.81
C GLY A 70 8.59 2.94 -2.75
N MET A 71 9.42 2.48 -1.81
CA MET A 71 9.83 1.07 -1.69
C MET A 71 9.23 0.33 -0.49
N CYS A 72 9.01 1.00 0.64
CA CYS A 72 8.64 0.31 1.89
C CYS A 72 7.13 0.26 2.17
N GLY A 73 6.31 1.08 1.52
CA GLY A 73 4.86 1.14 1.73
C GLY A 73 4.38 1.81 3.03
N SER A 74 5.29 2.15 3.96
CA SER A 74 4.91 2.64 5.30
C SER A 74 4.16 3.96 5.33
N CYS A 75 4.34 4.82 4.33
CA CYS A 75 3.78 6.16 4.27
C CYS A 75 2.40 6.24 3.61
N ALA A 76 1.68 5.13 3.48
CA ALA A 76 0.36 5.13 2.86
C ALA A 76 -0.68 5.78 3.79
N MET A 77 -1.48 6.70 3.24
CA MET A 77 -2.52 7.46 3.96
C MET A 77 -3.68 7.74 2.98
N LEU A 78 -4.84 8.13 3.51
CA LEU A 78 -5.87 8.76 2.70
C LEU A 78 -5.50 10.23 2.45
N VAL A 79 -5.62 10.64 1.20
CA VAL A 79 -5.36 12.01 0.76
C VAL A 79 -6.53 12.44 -0.10
N ASN A 80 -7.31 13.40 0.36
CA ASN A 80 -8.59 13.80 -0.23
C ASN A 80 -9.48 12.58 -0.56
N GLY A 81 -9.69 11.72 0.44
CA GLY A 81 -10.50 10.50 0.35
C GLY A 81 -9.90 9.35 -0.46
N GLN A 82 -8.68 9.48 -1.00
CA GLN A 82 -8.03 8.44 -1.80
C GLN A 82 -6.77 7.91 -1.12
N ALA A 83 -6.67 6.59 -0.94
CA ALA A 83 -5.46 5.96 -0.43
C ALA A 83 -4.29 6.12 -1.42
N ARG A 84 -3.15 6.63 -0.92
CA ARG A 84 -1.94 6.92 -1.71
C ARG A 84 -0.67 6.68 -0.90
N TRP A 85 0.44 6.46 -1.57
CA TRP A 85 1.77 6.54 -0.96
C TRP A 85 2.23 8.00 -0.94
N THR A 86 2.37 8.58 0.22
CA THR A 86 2.56 10.04 0.37
C THR A 86 3.94 10.53 -0.02
N CYS A 87 4.98 9.69 0.06
CA CYS A 87 6.36 10.08 -0.28
C CYS A 87 6.61 10.30 -1.78
N ARG A 88 5.70 9.84 -2.66
CA ARG A 88 5.79 10.01 -4.12
C ARG A 88 4.59 10.72 -4.72
N THR A 89 3.65 11.13 -3.88
CA THR A 89 2.49 11.93 -4.29
C THR A 89 2.80 13.40 -4.08
N HIS A 90 2.94 14.15 -5.16
CA HIS A 90 3.18 15.61 -5.11
C HIS A 90 1.88 16.35 -4.77
N VAL A 91 2.00 17.41 -3.98
CA VAL A 91 0.89 18.31 -3.63
C VAL A 91 0.20 18.86 -4.87
N SER A 92 0.94 19.22 -5.90
CA SER A 92 0.41 19.73 -7.18
C SER A 92 -0.47 18.74 -7.94
N LYS A 93 -0.33 17.44 -7.71
CA LYS A 93 -1.17 16.40 -8.33
C LYS A 93 -2.50 16.18 -7.62
N VAL A 94 -2.61 16.65 -6.37
CA VAL A 94 -3.78 16.45 -5.53
C VAL A 94 -4.61 17.73 -5.37
N LEU A 95 -3.93 18.88 -5.31
CA LEU A 95 -4.56 20.21 -5.25
C LEU A 95 -4.67 20.77 -6.67
N VAL A 96 -5.63 20.26 -7.46
CA VAL A 96 -5.91 20.77 -8.81
C VAL A 96 -6.95 21.88 -8.74
N ASP A 97 -8.07 21.62 -8.07
CA ASP A 97 -9.24 22.52 -8.01
C ASP A 97 -9.55 23.01 -6.59
N THR A 98 -8.67 22.77 -5.63
CA THR A 98 -8.86 23.13 -4.22
C THR A 98 -7.54 23.50 -3.56
N ASP A 99 -7.59 24.42 -2.60
CA ASP A 99 -6.44 24.77 -1.74
C ASP A 99 -6.49 24.05 -0.37
N VAL A 100 -7.43 23.11 -0.21
CA VAL A 100 -7.57 22.32 1.02
C VAL A 100 -7.08 20.89 0.79
N LEU A 101 -6.12 20.47 1.59
CA LEU A 101 -5.57 19.14 1.61
C LEU A 101 -6.08 18.38 2.84
N GLU A 102 -6.88 17.35 2.63
CA GLU A 102 -7.34 16.47 3.70
C GLU A 102 -6.45 15.23 3.78
N ILE A 103 -5.98 14.89 4.99
CA ILE A 103 -5.13 13.73 5.25
C ILE A 103 -5.72 12.93 6.41
N ALA A 104 -5.98 11.64 6.16
CA ALA A 104 -6.57 10.73 7.14
C ALA A 104 -5.87 9.37 7.16
N PRO A 105 -6.05 8.55 8.21
CA PRO A 105 -5.52 7.18 8.25
C PRO A 105 -6.16 6.31 7.16
N LEU A 106 -5.48 5.23 6.77
CA LEU A 106 -6.02 4.25 5.83
C LEU A 106 -7.35 3.67 6.35
N SER A 107 -8.36 3.60 5.48
CA SER A 107 -9.65 2.95 5.77
C SER A 107 -9.48 1.43 5.94
N ASN A 108 -10.48 0.81 6.56
CA ASN A 108 -10.56 -0.66 6.75
C ASN A 108 -9.46 -1.24 7.67
N LEU A 109 -8.75 -0.39 8.39
CA LEU A 109 -7.72 -0.78 9.36
C LEU A 109 -7.97 -0.03 10.68
N PRO A 110 -7.81 -0.69 11.84
CA PRO A 110 -7.92 -0.01 13.13
C PRO A 110 -6.90 1.13 13.25
N VAL A 111 -7.30 2.24 13.84
CA VAL A 111 -6.41 3.37 14.06
C VAL A 111 -5.71 3.22 15.42
N ILE A 112 -4.40 3.25 15.43
CA ILE A 112 -3.59 3.28 16.66
C ILE A 112 -3.59 4.70 17.21
N LYS A 113 -3.16 5.64 16.38
CA LYS A 113 -3.16 7.07 16.69
C LYS A 113 -2.99 7.89 15.43
N ASP A 114 -3.82 8.89 15.24
CA ASP A 114 -3.79 9.86 14.14
C ASP A 114 -3.73 9.17 12.76
N LEU A 115 -2.63 9.28 12.04
CA LEU A 115 -2.43 8.70 10.71
C LEU A 115 -1.83 7.28 10.76
N THR A 116 -1.62 6.73 11.96
CA THR A 116 -1.01 5.42 12.16
C THR A 116 -2.07 4.34 12.37
N THR A 117 -2.13 3.35 11.49
CA THR A 117 -3.08 2.23 11.55
C THR A 117 -2.41 0.92 11.99
N ASP A 118 -3.18 0.02 12.58
CA ASP A 118 -2.74 -1.35 12.87
C ASP A 118 -2.83 -2.23 11.63
N MET A 119 -1.69 -2.78 11.21
CA MET A 119 -1.57 -3.65 10.04
C MET A 119 -1.71 -5.14 10.38
N THR A 120 -1.98 -5.50 11.62
CA THR A 120 -2.08 -6.91 12.06
C THR A 120 -3.11 -7.66 11.24
N VAL A 121 -4.34 -7.14 11.15
CA VAL A 121 -5.44 -7.75 10.37
C VAL A 121 -5.05 -7.95 8.90
N PHE A 122 -4.32 -7.00 8.31
CA PHE A 122 -3.85 -7.07 6.93
C PHE A 122 -2.87 -8.24 6.72
N PHE A 123 -1.88 -8.39 7.62
CA PHE A 123 -0.89 -9.47 7.51
C PHE A 123 -1.45 -10.84 7.92
N ASP A 124 -2.40 -10.90 8.87
CA ASP A 124 -3.12 -12.12 9.21
C ASP A 124 -3.86 -12.70 7.99
N LYS A 125 -4.44 -11.84 7.15
CA LYS A 125 -5.06 -12.28 5.89
C LYS A 125 -4.04 -12.83 4.89
N TRP A 126 -2.81 -12.31 4.88
CA TRP A 126 -1.72 -12.90 4.10
C TRP A 126 -1.38 -14.31 4.59
N ALA A 127 -1.30 -14.50 5.91
CA ALA A 127 -1.07 -15.81 6.50
C ALA A 127 -2.20 -16.79 6.19
N LYS A 128 -3.47 -16.35 6.32
CA LYS A 128 -4.65 -17.14 5.96
C LYS A 128 -4.67 -17.55 4.49
N ALA A 129 -4.22 -16.68 3.59
CA ALA A 129 -4.07 -16.97 2.16
C ALA A 129 -2.85 -17.85 1.83
N LYS A 130 -2.15 -18.39 2.83
CA LYS A 130 -0.89 -19.15 2.67
C LYS A 130 0.15 -18.34 1.88
N GLY A 131 0.32 -17.06 2.24
CA GLY A 131 1.20 -16.10 1.56
C GLY A 131 2.70 -16.32 1.78
N GLN A 132 3.11 -17.40 2.44
CA GLN A 132 4.51 -17.78 2.65
C GLN A 132 5.00 -18.66 1.50
N PHE A 133 6.22 -18.39 1.04
CA PHE A 133 6.89 -19.21 0.04
C PHE A 133 7.42 -20.50 0.69
N GLN A 134 7.21 -21.62 0.02
CA GLN A 134 7.70 -22.93 0.44
C GLN A 134 8.55 -23.54 -0.69
N GLY A 135 9.88 -23.39 -0.59
CA GLY A 135 10.81 -23.89 -1.61
C GLY A 135 11.07 -25.40 -1.50
N THR A 136 11.40 -26.02 -2.63
CA THR A 136 11.86 -27.42 -2.70
C THR A 136 13.36 -27.57 -2.47
N ARG A 137 14.12 -26.48 -2.58
CA ARG A 137 15.58 -26.51 -2.61
C ARG A 137 16.19 -25.98 -1.31
N THR A 138 17.30 -26.55 -0.94
CA THR A 138 18.13 -26.15 0.18
C THR A 138 19.28 -25.25 -0.29
N ARG A 139 20.06 -24.70 0.63
CA ARG A 139 21.28 -23.90 0.32
C ARG A 139 22.39 -24.72 -0.36
N HIS A 140 22.27 -26.04 -0.38
CA HIS A 140 23.27 -26.95 -0.96
C HIS A 140 22.92 -27.38 -2.38
N ASP A 141 21.70 -27.06 -2.84
CA ASP A 141 21.24 -27.38 -4.18
C ASP A 141 21.67 -26.29 -5.18
N THR A 142 21.74 -26.64 -6.45
CA THR A 142 21.92 -25.66 -7.53
C THR A 142 20.77 -24.68 -7.58
N PHE A 143 21.02 -23.43 -7.98
CA PHE A 143 19.96 -22.44 -8.12
C PHE A 143 18.86 -22.89 -9.08
N ALA A 144 17.62 -22.63 -8.70
CA ALA A 144 16.49 -22.89 -9.59
C ALA A 144 16.53 -21.91 -10.79
N GLN A 145 16.53 -22.47 -12.00
CA GLN A 145 16.42 -21.68 -13.21
C GLN A 145 14.93 -21.40 -13.49
N VAL A 146 14.56 -20.13 -13.46
CA VAL A 146 13.21 -19.67 -13.83
C VAL A 146 13.32 -18.93 -15.15
N ARG A 147 12.72 -19.47 -16.20
CA ARG A 147 12.73 -18.83 -17.52
C ARG A 147 11.89 -17.55 -17.49
N PRO A 148 12.46 -16.38 -17.87
CA PRO A 148 11.74 -15.11 -17.82
C PRO A 148 10.55 -15.06 -18.80
N ASP A 149 10.60 -15.85 -19.87
CA ASP A 149 9.60 -15.96 -20.92
C ASP A 149 8.52 -17.02 -20.65
N SER A 150 8.60 -17.76 -19.53
CA SER A 150 7.58 -18.76 -19.20
C SER A 150 6.22 -18.10 -18.87
N ALA A 151 5.13 -18.84 -19.13
CA ALA A 151 3.77 -18.35 -18.86
C ALA A 151 3.55 -18.08 -17.36
N GLU A 152 4.09 -18.93 -16.50
CA GLU A 152 4.02 -18.85 -15.06
C GLU A 152 4.77 -17.61 -14.55
N ARG A 153 5.98 -17.35 -15.07
CA ARG A 153 6.76 -16.17 -14.70
C ARG A 153 6.04 -14.90 -15.13
N ARG A 154 5.54 -14.83 -16.36
CA ARG A 154 4.76 -13.67 -16.83
C ARG A 154 3.49 -13.44 -16.01
N ALA A 155 2.81 -14.51 -15.58
CA ALA A 155 1.62 -14.41 -14.74
C ALA A 155 1.92 -13.82 -13.35
N ALA A 156 3.09 -14.15 -12.77
CA ALA A 156 3.50 -13.68 -11.44
C ALA A 156 4.16 -12.31 -11.46
N ASP A 157 4.73 -11.87 -12.59
CA ASP A 157 5.75 -10.83 -12.70
C ASP A 157 5.37 -9.51 -12.01
N ALA A 158 4.30 -8.87 -12.45
CA ALA A 158 3.85 -7.61 -11.84
C ALA A 158 3.49 -7.77 -10.35
N GLY A 159 2.88 -8.89 -9.97
CA GLY A 159 2.44 -9.16 -8.60
C GLY A 159 3.58 -9.24 -7.57
N ILE A 160 4.80 -9.60 -8.01
CA ILE A 160 5.99 -9.70 -7.17
C ILE A 160 6.42 -8.32 -6.64
N GLU A 161 6.15 -7.25 -7.38
CA GLU A 161 6.49 -5.88 -7.02
C GLU A 161 5.67 -5.31 -5.84
N CYS A 162 4.79 -6.12 -5.25
CA CYS A 162 3.95 -5.69 -4.14
C CYS A 162 4.79 -5.35 -2.90
N ILE A 163 4.64 -4.11 -2.41
CA ILE A 163 5.36 -3.58 -1.24
C ILE A 163 4.54 -3.63 0.05
N GLY A 164 3.38 -4.29 0.07
CA GLY A 164 2.55 -4.44 1.27
C GLY A 164 2.00 -3.13 1.86
N CYS A 165 1.81 -2.09 1.05
CA CYS A 165 1.47 -0.74 1.53
C CYS A 165 0.03 -0.57 2.05
N GLY A 166 -0.87 -1.52 1.83
CA GLY A 166 -2.26 -1.45 2.27
C GLY A 166 -3.19 -0.56 1.42
N VAL A 167 -2.69 0.18 0.41
CA VAL A 167 -3.49 1.07 -0.43
C VAL A 167 -4.66 0.34 -1.09
N CYS A 168 -4.42 -0.81 -1.71
CA CYS A 168 -5.46 -1.62 -2.35
C CYS A 168 -6.49 -2.19 -1.35
N TYR A 169 -6.06 -2.48 -0.13
CA TYR A 169 -6.92 -2.95 0.95
C TYR A 169 -7.83 -1.84 1.47
N SER A 170 -7.26 -0.67 1.72
CA SER A 170 -7.99 0.53 2.13
C SER A 170 -9.00 1.01 1.08
N SER A 171 -8.70 0.81 -0.21
CA SER A 171 -9.57 1.22 -1.32
C SER A 171 -10.63 0.17 -1.70
N CYS A 172 -10.69 -0.96 -1.02
CA CYS A 172 -11.57 -2.06 -1.42
C CYS A 172 -12.89 -2.00 -0.66
N ASP A 173 -14.00 -1.74 -1.36
CA ASP A 173 -15.34 -1.72 -0.78
C ASP A 173 -15.72 -3.07 -0.19
N VAL A 174 -15.33 -4.17 -0.85
CA VAL A 174 -15.64 -5.53 -0.33
C VAL A 174 -14.99 -5.77 1.02
N VAL A 175 -13.80 -5.26 1.26
CA VAL A 175 -13.17 -5.35 2.59
C VAL A 175 -13.98 -4.62 3.65
N SER A 176 -14.58 -3.48 3.29
CA SER A 176 -15.46 -2.70 4.18
C SER A 176 -16.75 -3.46 4.56
N TRP A 177 -17.34 -4.15 3.57
CA TRP A 177 -18.63 -4.86 3.79
C TRP A 177 -18.44 -6.25 4.40
N ARG A 178 -17.31 -6.90 4.08
CA ARG A 178 -16.97 -8.27 4.49
C ARG A 178 -15.63 -8.30 5.20
N PRO A 179 -15.61 -8.13 6.51
CA PRO A 179 -14.35 -8.12 7.29
C PRO A 179 -13.56 -9.44 7.20
N ASP A 180 -14.22 -10.57 6.92
CA ASP A 180 -13.60 -11.88 6.71
C ASP A 180 -12.91 -12.02 5.33
N TYR A 181 -13.29 -11.23 4.32
CA TYR A 181 -12.69 -11.27 3.00
C TYR A 181 -11.17 -11.09 3.06
N LEU A 182 -10.43 -11.99 2.43
CA LEU A 182 -8.96 -11.98 2.44
C LEU A 182 -8.35 -10.69 1.89
N GLY A 183 -9.03 -10.04 0.97
CA GLY A 183 -8.61 -8.77 0.40
C GLY A 183 -7.63 -8.89 -0.76
N PRO A 184 -7.47 -7.80 -1.53
CA PRO A 184 -6.73 -7.81 -2.79
C PRO A 184 -5.24 -8.09 -2.62
N ALA A 185 -4.60 -7.63 -1.53
CA ALA A 185 -3.17 -7.82 -1.31
C ALA A 185 -2.81 -9.28 -1.00
N ALA A 186 -3.57 -9.93 -0.10
CA ALA A 186 -3.38 -11.35 0.23
C ALA A 186 -3.61 -12.24 -0.98
N LEU A 187 -4.66 -11.95 -1.76
CA LEU A 187 -4.96 -12.68 -3.00
C LEU A 187 -3.93 -12.41 -4.11
N ASN A 188 -3.39 -11.19 -4.24
CA ASN A 188 -2.26 -10.94 -5.12
C ASN A 188 -1.03 -11.76 -4.72
N ARG A 189 -0.75 -11.86 -3.43
CA ARG A 189 0.35 -12.71 -2.94
C ARG A 189 0.10 -14.19 -3.23
N ALA A 190 -1.13 -14.67 -3.00
CA ALA A 190 -1.52 -16.03 -3.37
C ALA A 190 -1.36 -16.29 -4.87
N TRP A 191 -1.73 -15.32 -5.73
CA TRP A 191 -1.53 -15.41 -7.18
C TRP A 191 -0.06 -15.53 -7.58
N THR A 192 0.83 -14.70 -7.02
CA THR A 192 2.26 -14.77 -7.33
C THR A 192 2.86 -16.13 -6.97
N LEU A 193 2.53 -16.66 -5.79
CA LEU A 193 3.04 -17.93 -5.32
C LEU A 193 2.39 -19.13 -6.04
N ALA A 194 1.11 -19.05 -6.42
CA ALA A 194 0.43 -20.08 -7.20
C ALA A 194 0.96 -20.19 -8.66
N ASN A 195 1.80 -19.25 -9.09
CA ASN A 195 2.49 -19.25 -10.37
C ASN A 195 4.02 -19.31 -10.21
N ASP A 196 4.55 -19.46 -9.00
CA ASP A 196 5.98 -19.67 -8.80
C ASP A 196 6.28 -21.17 -8.87
N VAL A 197 7.00 -21.59 -9.91
CA VAL A 197 7.36 -23.00 -10.14
C VAL A 197 8.28 -23.58 -9.06
N ARG A 198 8.84 -22.75 -8.20
CA ARG A 198 9.70 -23.15 -7.07
C ARG A 198 8.91 -23.38 -5.79
N ASP A 199 7.64 -22.98 -5.75
CA ASP A 199 6.77 -23.11 -4.57
C ASP A 199 6.04 -24.45 -4.59
N THR A 200 6.10 -25.19 -3.48
CA THR A 200 5.47 -26.53 -3.34
C THR A 200 4.07 -26.49 -2.75
N ASN A 201 3.65 -25.36 -2.17
CA ASN A 201 2.40 -25.27 -1.43
C ASN A 201 1.22 -24.76 -2.27
N GLN A 202 1.23 -25.06 -3.58
CA GLN A 202 0.21 -24.52 -4.50
C GLN A 202 -1.19 -25.04 -4.20
N LEU A 203 -1.35 -26.34 -3.94
CA LEU A 203 -2.65 -26.96 -3.69
C LEU A 203 -3.32 -26.44 -2.42
N GLU A 204 -2.59 -26.44 -1.30
CA GLU A 204 -3.11 -25.91 -0.02
C GLU A 204 -3.44 -24.42 -0.12
N ARG A 205 -2.64 -23.64 -0.85
CA ARG A 205 -2.90 -22.22 -1.09
C ARG A 205 -4.18 -22.03 -1.87
N LEU A 206 -4.41 -22.78 -2.93
CA LEU A 206 -5.63 -22.68 -3.71
C LEU A 206 -6.85 -23.11 -2.89
N ARG A 207 -6.75 -24.15 -2.05
CA ARG A 207 -7.80 -24.53 -1.10
C ARG A 207 -8.09 -23.41 -0.06
N ALA A 208 -7.06 -22.80 0.48
CA ALA A 208 -7.20 -21.73 1.49
C ALA A 208 -7.95 -20.48 0.95
N ILE A 209 -7.87 -20.23 -0.36
CA ILE A 209 -8.51 -19.07 -1.01
C ILE A 209 -9.78 -19.41 -1.78
N ALA A 210 -10.20 -20.68 -1.82
CA ALA A 210 -11.38 -21.14 -2.57
C ALA A 210 -12.70 -20.83 -1.86
N GLY A 211 -12.68 -20.69 -0.51
CA GLY A 211 -13.87 -20.46 0.30
C GLY A 211 -14.51 -19.09 0.06
N ASP A 212 -15.64 -18.87 0.74
CA ASP A 212 -16.48 -17.66 0.61
C ASP A 212 -15.75 -16.35 0.92
N ALA A 213 -14.78 -16.36 1.85
CA ALA A 213 -13.93 -15.23 2.17
C ALA A 213 -12.74 -15.06 1.20
N GLY A 214 -12.58 -15.98 0.26
CA GLY A 214 -11.46 -16.05 -0.68
C GLY A 214 -11.67 -15.28 -1.98
N CYS A 215 -11.15 -15.84 -3.07
CA CYS A 215 -11.13 -15.14 -4.36
C CYS A 215 -12.54 -14.89 -4.93
N HIS A 216 -13.53 -15.71 -4.60
CA HIS A 216 -14.90 -15.56 -5.09
C HIS A 216 -15.64 -14.37 -4.47
N ALA A 217 -15.23 -13.88 -3.29
CA ALA A 217 -15.78 -12.66 -2.68
C ALA A 217 -15.44 -11.38 -3.48
N CYS A 218 -14.48 -11.40 -4.38
CA CYS A 218 -14.13 -10.24 -5.18
C CYS A 218 -15.22 -9.92 -6.22
N HIS A 219 -15.77 -8.69 -6.18
CA HIS A 219 -16.76 -8.18 -7.13
C HIS A 219 -16.19 -7.38 -8.30
N SER A 220 -14.84 -7.35 -8.44
CA SER A 220 -14.15 -6.70 -9.57
C SER A 220 -14.43 -5.20 -9.71
N HIS A 221 -14.46 -4.45 -8.59
CA HIS A 221 -14.65 -2.99 -8.60
C HIS A 221 -13.43 -2.21 -9.12
N PHE A 222 -12.30 -2.87 -9.33
CA PHE A 222 -11.04 -2.35 -9.89
C PHE A 222 -10.28 -1.31 -9.04
N LEU A 223 -10.82 -0.75 -7.98
CA LEU A 223 -10.15 0.27 -7.16
C LEU A 223 -8.78 -0.18 -6.64
N CYS A 224 -8.61 -1.46 -6.32
CA CYS A 224 -7.32 -2.01 -5.92
C CYS A 224 -6.26 -1.97 -7.04
N THR A 225 -6.66 -2.00 -8.30
CA THR A 225 -5.80 -1.89 -9.48
C THR A 225 -5.51 -0.41 -9.79
N GLU A 226 -6.54 0.42 -9.84
CA GLU A 226 -6.42 1.85 -10.15
C GLU A 226 -5.57 2.61 -9.14
N ARG A 227 -5.70 2.26 -7.86
CA ARG A 227 -4.98 2.94 -6.77
C ARG A 227 -3.61 2.36 -6.47
N CYS A 228 -3.24 1.22 -7.08
CA CYS A 228 -1.96 0.58 -6.79
C CYS A 228 -0.78 1.47 -7.19
N PRO A 229 0.07 1.90 -6.23
CA PRO A 229 1.20 2.78 -6.55
C PRO A 229 2.30 2.09 -7.35
N LYS A 230 2.28 0.74 -7.40
CA LYS A 230 3.21 -0.09 -8.18
C LYS A 230 2.64 -0.55 -9.52
N ALA A 231 1.48 -0.02 -9.93
CA ALA A 231 0.78 -0.39 -11.16
C ALA A 231 0.49 -1.90 -11.28
N ILE A 232 0.34 -2.59 -10.15
CA ILE A 232 -0.08 -3.99 -10.10
C ILE A 232 -1.58 -4.07 -10.38
N SER A 233 -2.04 -5.15 -11.01
CA SER A 233 -3.46 -5.46 -11.16
C SER A 233 -3.89 -6.61 -10.24
N PRO A 234 -4.23 -6.38 -8.97
CA PRO A 234 -4.76 -7.42 -8.10
C PRO A 234 -6.03 -8.03 -8.67
N THR A 235 -6.88 -7.24 -9.35
CA THR A 235 -8.11 -7.74 -9.99
C THR A 235 -7.82 -8.81 -11.03
N ALA A 236 -6.80 -8.63 -11.88
CA ALA A 236 -6.40 -9.64 -12.86
C ALA A 236 -5.87 -10.92 -12.19
N GLY A 237 -5.04 -10.77 -11.14
CA GLY A 237 -4.56 -11.90 -10.35
C GLY A 237 -5.70 -12.69 -9.71
N ILE A 238 -6.69 -11.99 -9.12
CA ILE A 238 -7.87 -12.62 -8.49
C ILE A 238 -8.71 -13.35 -9.54
N ALA A 239 -8.92 -12.77 -10.72
CA ALA A 239 -9.61 -13.44 -11.81
C ALA A 239 -8.88 -14.74 -12.24
N GLY A 240 -7.55 -14.71 -12.29
CA GLY A 240 -6.71 -15.87 -12.51
C GLY A 240 -6.87 -16.94 -11.42
N LEU A 241 -6.94 -16.54 -10.15
CA LEU A 241 -7.20 -17.45 -9.02
C LEU A 241 -8.58 -18.11 -9.13
N LYS A 242 -9.63 -17.34 -9.41
CA LYS A 242 -10.98 -17.89 -9.66
C LYS A 242 -10.96 -18.98 -10.71
N LYS A 243 -10.24 -18.74 -11.82
CA LYS A 243 -10.09 -19.74 -12.90
C LYS A 243 -9.33 -20.99 -12.45
N LYS A 244 -8.25 -20.85 -11.65
CA LYS A 244 -7.51 -22.00 -11.10
C LYS A 244 -8.38 -22.81 -10.14
N VAL A 245 -9.06 -22.16 -9.21
CA VAL A 245 -9.97 -22.77 -8.23
C VAL A 245 -11.13 -23.50 -8.93
N GLY A 246 -11.78 -22.86 -9.91
CA GLY A 246 -12.85 -23.48 -10.68
C GLY A 246 -12.40 -24.74 -11.44
N ARG A 247 -11.18 -24.77 -11.97
CA ARG A 247 -10.62 -25.97 -12.60
C ARG A 247 -10.37 -27.10 -11.59
N MET A 248 -9.92 -26.77 -10.38
CA MET A 248 -9.75 -27.76 -9.31
C MET A 248 -11.10 -28.34 -8.87
N ALA A 249 -12.12 -27.49 -8.68
CA ALA A 249 -13.46 -27.95 -8.35
C ALA A 249 -14.01 -28.92 -9.41
N ALA A 250 -13.83 -28.62 -10.70
CA ALA A 250 -14.25 -29.48 -11.79
C ALA A 250 -13.53 -30.84 -11.82
N LYS A 251 -12.36 -30.93 -11.18
CA LYS A 251 -11.58 -32.18 -11.05
C LYS A 251 -11.83 -32.93 -9.74
N GLY A 252 -12.63 -32.37 -8.82
CA GLY A 252 -12.85 -32.92 -7.47
C GLY A 252 -11.63 -32.80 -6.56
N GLU A 253 -10.75 -31.82 -6.77
CA GLU A 253 -9.51 -31.60 -6.00
C GLU A 253 -9.67 -30.58 -4.84
N LEU A 254 -10.85 -29.95 -4.71
CA LEU A 254 -11.17 -29.00 -3.65
C LEU A 254 -11.66 -29.68 -2.38
#